data_42557fdd099af592ebe6bd9f03186de0
#
_entry.id   42557fdd099af592ebe6bd9f03186de0
#
_cell.length_a   1.000
_cell.length_b   1.000
_cell.length_c   1.000
_cell.angle_alpha   90.00
_cell.angle_beta   90.00
_cell.angle_gamma   90.00
#
_symmetry.space_group_name_H-M   'P 1'
#
loop_
_entity.id
_entity.type
_entity.pdbx_description
1 polymer ?
#
loop_
_entity_poly.entity_id
_entity_poly.type
_entity_poly.pdbx_seq_one_letter_code
_entity_poly.pdbx_strand_id
1 'polypeptide(L)'
;MVISTQARIKAKTPSPGTEAAVRKQIESLLQGRMDYADMTPQLADVSRSQAENILKLAPQWGPLKSLTLDSITPQGVDLYDAEFTHASQQWGIGPLTPDGKISMLFFRPKT
;
A
#
# COMPACT_ATOMS: atom_id res chain seq x y z
N MET A 1 -5.54 -23.00 0.95
CA MET A 1 -6.35 -22.73 2.15
C MET A 1 -6.40 -21.21 2.40
N VAL A 2 -7.58 -20.70 2.65
CA VAL A 2 -7.74 -19.27 2.93
C VAL A 2 -7.67 -19.06 4.45
N ILE A 3 -6.74 -18.19 4.89
CA ILE A 3 -6.64 -17.83 6.29
C ILE A 3 -7.68 -16.76 6.59
N SER A 4 -8.50 -16.95 7.62
CA SER A 4 -9.52 -15.99 7.98
C SER A 4 -8.88 -14.65 8.42
N THR A 5 -9.62 -13.55 8.25
CA THR A 5 -9.16 -12.24 8.68
C THR A 5 -8.80 -12.22 10.16
N GLN A 6 -9.64 -12.84 11.00
CA GLN A 6 -9.36 -12.87 12.43
C GLN A 6 -8.11 -13.66 12.78
N ALA A 7 -7.85 -14.76 12.06
CA ALA A 7 -6.62 -15.52 12.26
C ALA A 7 -5.40 -14.69 11.87
N ARG A 8 -5.49 -13.91 10.79
CA ARG A 8 -4.39 -13.02 10.38
C ARG A 8 -4.15 -11.91 11.40
N ILE A 9 -5.23 -11.32 11.93
CA ILE A 9 -5.11 -10.29 12.96
C ILE A 9 -4.40 -10.84 14.19
N LYS A 10 -4.82 -12.00 14.65
CA LYS A 10 -4.23 -12.63 15.83
C LYS A 10 -2.77 -13.01 15.63
N ALA A 11 -2.42 -13.50 14.46
CA ALA A 11 -1.07 -13.94 14.14
C ALA A 11 -0.20 -12.81 13.54
N LYS A 12 -0.78 -11.65 13.28
CA LYS A 12 -0.13 -10.55 12.54
C LYS A 12 0.46 -11.02 11.21
N THR A 13 -0.35 -11.77 10.47
CA THR A 13 0.05 -12.32 9.17
C THR A 13 -0.65 -11.55 8.06
N PRO A 14 0.09 -10.83 7.19
CA PRO A 14 -0.54 -10.09 6.09
C PRO A 14 -1.11 -11.02 5.04
N SER A 15 -2.01 -10.50 4.19
CA SER A 15 -2.47 -11.23 3.02
C SER A 15 -1.29 -11.50 2.08
N PRO A 16 -1.29 -12.64 1.38
CA PRO A 16 -0.19 -12.96 0.48
C PRO A 16 0.04 -11.87 -0.55
N GLY A 17 1.30 -11.46 -0.70
CA GLY A 17 1.73 -10.50 -1.73
C GLY A 17 1.51 -9.04 -1.43
N THR A 18 0.84 -8.67 -0.32
CA THR A 18 0.53 -7.26 -0.06
C THR A 18 1.77 -6.45 0.27
N GLU A 19 2.73 -6.99 1.01
CA GLU A 19 3.96 -6.25 1.33
C GLU A 19 4.72 -5.89 0.05
N ALA A 20 4.93 -6.85 -0.83
CA ALA A 20 5.62 -6.62 -2.09
C ALA A 20 4.85 -5.63 -2.97
N ALA A 21 3.52 -5.70 -2.97
CA ALA A 21 2.69 -4.79 -3.76
C ALA A 21 2.81 -3.36 -3.26
N VAL A 22 2.74 -3.14 -1.94
CA VAL A 22 2.90 -1.80 -1.36
C VAL A 22 4.29 -1.25 -1.66
N ARG A 23 5.32 -2.06 -1.45
CA ARG A 23 6.70 -1.64 -1.71
C ARG A 23 6.90 -1.23 -3.16
N LYS A 24 6.35 -2.00 -4.10
CA LYS A 24 6.46 -1.69 -5.52
C LYS A 24 5.77 -0.37 -5.87
N GLN A 25 4.58 -0.13 -5.30
CA GLN A 25 3.87 1.12 -5.52
C GLN A 25 4.64 2.31 -4.96
N ILE A 26 5.20 2.19 -3.76
CA ILE A 26 6.00 3.25 -3.16
C ILE A 26 7.23 3.54 -4.01
N GLU A 27 7.96 2.51 -4.43
CA GLU A 27 9.16 2.69 -5.23
C GLU A 27 8.85 3.32 -6.58
N SER A 28 7.72 2.98 -7.20
CA SER A 28 7.29 3.62 -8.44
C SER A 28 7.03 5.11 -8.24
N LEU A 29 6.36 5.47 -7.15
CA LEU A 29 6.10 6.88 -6.84
C LEU A 29 7.40 7.66 -6.62
N LEU A 30 8.37 7.06 -5.94
CA LEU A 30 9.68 7.70 -5.72
C LEU A 30 10.44 7.89 -7.03
N GLN A 31 10.14 7.08 -8.05
CA GLN A 31 10.71 7.23 -9.39
C GLN A 31 9.91 8.18 -10.27
N GLY A 32 8.84 8.78 -9.74
CA GLY A 32 8.04 9.76 -10.46
C GLY A 32 6.93 9.18 -11.33
N ARG A 33 6.48 7.97 -11.06
CA ARG A 33 5.42 7.34 -11.85
C ARG A 33 4.44 6.57 -10.98
N MET A 34 3.23 6.37 -11.51
CA MET A 34 2.21 5.50 -10.91
C MET A 34 2.21 4.17 -11.64
N ASP A 35 2.10 3.07 -10.90
CA ASP A 35 2.08 1.73 -11.50
C ASP A 35 0.64 1.22 -11.59
N TYR A 36 -0.04 1.62 -12.66
CA TYR A 36 -1.45 1.25 -12.87
C TYR A 36 -1.63 -0.21 -13.28
N ALA A 37 -0.60 -0.84 -13.81
CA ALA A 37 -0.72 -2.21 -14.34
C ALA A 37 -1.06 -3.23 -13.25
N ASP A 38 -0.67 -2.94 -12.00
CA ASP A 38 -0.95 -3.82 -10.87
C ASP A 38 -2.26 -3.49 -10.16
N MET A 39 -3.03 -2.55 -10.67
CA MET A 39 -4.29 -2.10 -10.07
C MET A 39 -5.49 -2.63 -10.84
N THR A 40 -6.62 -2.84 -10.13
CA THR A 40 -7.89 -3.05 -10.81
C THR A 40 -8.27 -1.79 -11.58
N PRO A 41 -9.14 -1.89 -12.61
CA PRO A 41 -9.56 -0.69 -13.36
C PRO A 41 -10.17 0.40 -12.46
N GLN A 42 -10.93 0.01 -11.45
CA GLN A 42 -11.56 0.96 -10.54
C GLN A 42 -10.50 1.71 -9.70
N LEU A 43 -9.53 0.99 -9.17
CA LEU A 43 -8.47 1.63 -8.40
C LEU A 43 -7.58 2.49 -9.29
N ALA A 44 -7.29 2.04 -10.50
CA ALA A 44 -6.48 2.81 -11.45
C ALA A 44 -7.16 4.15 -11.77
N ASP A 45 -8.48 4.16 -11.94
CA ASP A 45 -9.22 5.40 -12.21
C ASP A 45 -9.14 6.37 -11.05
N VAL A 46 -9.32 5.89 -9.81
CA VAL A 46 -9.19 6.73 -8.62
C VAL A 46 -7.75 7.26 -8.52
N SER A 47 -6.77 6.40 -8.75
CA SER A 47 -5.36 6.79 -8.67
C SER A 47 -4.99 7.83 -9.72
N ARG A 48 -5.53 7.72 -10.93
CA ARG A 48 -5.29 8.73 -11.97
C ARG A 48 -5.82 10.09 -11.57
N SER A 49 -6.97 10.14 -10.90
CA SER A 49 -7.55 11.41 -10.46
C SER A 49 -6.70 12.09 -9.39
N GLN A 50 -5.87 11.35 -8.66
CA GLN A 50 -5.01 11.87 -7.60
C GLN A 50 -3.53 11.93 -7.98
N ALA A 51 -3.17 11.42 -9.17
CA ALA A 51 -1.77 11.21 -9.54
C ALA A 51 -0.96 12.51 -9.50
N GLU A 52 -1.51 13.61 -10.01
CA GLU A 52 -0.78 14.88 -10.04
C GLU A 52 -0.33 15.30 -8.64
N ASN A 53 -1.26 15.25 -7.66
CA ASN A 53 -0.94 15.64 -6.29
C ASN A 53 0.04 14.68 -5.64
N ILE A 54 -0.17 13.38 -5.82
CA ILE A 54 0.68 12.36 -5.22
C ILE A 54 2.10 12.44 -5.77
N LEU A 55 2.25 12.61 -7.09
CA LEU A 55 3.57 12.70 -7.72
C LEU A 55 4.32 13.98 -7.37
N LYS A 56 3.60 15.04 -6.99
CA LYS A 56 4.23 16.25 -6.46
C LYS A 56 4.75 16.06 -5.05
N LEU A 57 4.05 15.23 -4.25
CA LEU A 57 4.42 14.99 -2.85
C LEU A 57 5.56 13.99 -2.71
N ALA A 58 5.57 12.94 -3.54
CA ALA A 58 6.49 11.83 -3.37
C ALA A 58 7.97 12.23 -3.33
N PRO A 59 8.46 13.18 -4.16
CA PRO A 59 9.88 13.58 -4.08
C PRO A 59 10.27 14.18 -2.73
N GLN A 60 9.29 14.69 -1.98
CA GLN A 60 9.56 15.30 -0.68
C GLN A 60 9.76 14.27 0.44
N TRP A 61 9.37 13.02 0.20
CA TRP A 61 9.47 11.97 1.23
C TRP A 61 10.90 11.48 1.40
N GLY A 62 11.71 11.51 0.36
CA GLY A 62 13.02 10.90 0.33
C GLY A 62 12.95 9.39 0.18
N PRO A 63 14.11 8.72 0.20
CA PRO A 63 14.14 7.26 0.05
C PRO A 63 13.37 6.51 1.13
N LEU A 64 12.78 5.37 0.75
CA LEU A 64 12.11 4.50 1.71
C LEU A 64 13.18 3.80 2.58
N LYS A 65 13.04 3.95 3.89
CA LYS A 65 13.97 3.35 4.86
C LYS A 65 13.48 2.00 5.36
N SER A 66 12.17 1.88 5.62
CA SER A 66 11.61 0.62 6.11
C SER A 66 10.12 0.56 5.80
N LEU A 67 9.63 -0.67 5.66
CA LEU A 67 8.21 -0.97 5.49
C LEU A 67 7.88 -2.13 6.41
N THR A 68 7.01 -1.90 7.39
CA THR A 68 6.72 -2.87 8.44
C THR A 68 5.22 -3.01 8.63
N LEU A 69 4.72 -4.24 8.73
CA LEU A 69 3.32 -4.47 9.04
C LEU A 69 3.02 -3.96 10.45
N ASP A 70 2.06 -3.03 10.56
CA ASP A 70 1.63 -2.50 11.86
C ASP A 70 0.45 -3.31 12.41
N SER A 71 -0.61 -3.45 11.62
CA SER A 71 -1.82 -4.13 12.07
C SER A 71 -2.66 -4.54 10.88
N ILE A 72 -3.72 -5.30 11.17
CA ILE A 72 -4.70 -5.72 10.18
C ILE A 72 -6.06 -5.29 10.72
N THR A 73 -6.84 -4.56 9.90
CA THR A 73 -8.15 -4.09 10.34
C THR A 73 -9.17 -5.25 10.38
N PRO A 74 -10.29 -5.09 11.12
CA PRO A 74 -11.35 -6.11 11.09
C PRO A 74 -11.92 -6.37 9.71
N GLN A 75 -11.78 -5.42 8.78
CA GLN A 75 -12.23 -5.57 7.39
C GLN A 75 -11.20 -6.29 6.52
N GLY A 76 -10.05 -6.68 7.08
CA GLY A 76 -9.03 -7.42 6.35
C GLY A 76 -8.01 -6.55 5.61
N VAL A 77 -7.93 -5.26 5.93
CA VAL A 77 -6.95 -4.36 5.33
C VAL A 77 -5.64 -4.45 6.09
N ASP A 78 -4.54 -4.71 5.38
CA ASP A 78 -3.20 -4.73 5.98
C ASP A 78 -2.68 -3.30 6.07
N LEU A 79 -2.27 -2.87 7.26
CA LEU A 79 -1.73 -1.54 7.49
C LEU A 79 -0.22 -1.64 7.71
N TYR A 80 0.53 -0.98 6.84
CA TYR A 80 1.99 -0.95 6.88
C TYR A 80 2.49 0.42 7.30
N ASP A 81 3.49 0.43 8.18
CA ASP A 81 4.22 1.65 8.50
C ASP A 81 5.36 1.81 7.50
N ALA A 82 5.34 2.92 6.77
CA ALA A 82 6.38 3.25 5.81
C ALA A 82 7.19 4.43 6.35
N GLU A 83 8.47 4.18 6.61
CA GLU A 83 9.39 5.21 7.07
C GLU A 83 10.27 5.66 5.91
N PHE A 84 10.26 6.95 5.64
CA PHE A 84 11.09 7.59 4.63
C PHE A 84 12.10 8.50 5.33
N THR A 85 13.10 8.94 4.61
CA THR A 85 14.10 9.87 5.18
C THR A 85 13.44 11.13 5.72
N HIS A 86 12.41 11.64 5.04
CA HIS A 86 11.77 12.92 5.39
C HIS A 86 10.28 12.80 5.69
N ALA A 87 9.74 11.59 5.85
CA ALA A 87 8.32 11.41 6.12
C ALA A 87 8.06 10.05 6.77
N SER A 88 6.97 9.99 7.53
CA SER A 88 6.43 8.74 8.07
C SER A 88 4.99 8.63 7.65
N GLN A 89 4.58 7.48 7.14
CA GLN A 89 3.24 7.27 6.61
C GLN A 89 2.72 5.90 6.99
N GLN A 90 1.39 5.76 6.96
CA GLN A 90 0.75 4.47 7.06
C GLN A 90 0.07 4.16 5.74
N TRP A 91 0.34 2.98 5.19
CA TRP A 91 -0.21 2.51 3.93
C TRP A 91 -1.17 1.35 4.20
N GLY A 92 -2.39 1.47 3.68
CA GLY A 92 -3.39 0.41 3.79
C GLY A 92 -3.62 -0.26 2.45
N ILE A 93 -3.64 -1.59 2.44
CA ILE A 93 -3.88 -2.39 1.24
C ILE A 93 -4.81 -3.54 1.57
N GLY A 94 -5.88 -3.68 0.79
CA GLY A 94 -6.77 -4.82 0.89
C GLY A 94 -6.16 -6.08 0.28
N PRO A 95 -6.78 -7.25 0.50
CA PRO A 95 -6.31 -8.47 -0.13
C PRO A 95 -6.26 -8.32 -1.64
N LEU A 96 -5.21 -8.90 -2.26
CA LEU A 96 -5.09 -8.88 -3.71
C LEU A 96 -6.19 -9.73 -4.35
N THR A 97 -6.57 -9.37 -5.58
CA THR A 97 -7.52 -10.18 -6.35
C THR A 97 -6.89 -11.52 -6.72
N PRO A 98 -7.67 -12.51 -7.18
CA PRO A 98 -7.11 -13.81 -7.57
C PRO A 98 -6.02 -13.72 -8.64
N ASP A 99 -6.06 -12.70 -9.50
CA ASP A 99 -5.02 -12.47 -10.51
C ASP A 99 -3.91 -11.53 -10.03
N GLY A 100 -3.84 -11.27 -8.72
CA GLY A 100 -2.74 -10.52 -8.12
C GLY A 100 -2.84 -9.01 -8.23
N LYS A 101 -4.03 -8.47 -8.51
CA LYS A 101 -4.22 -7.02 -8.65
C LYS A 101 -4.59 -6.38 -7.31
N ILE A 102 -4.23 -5.11 -7.17
CA ILE A 102 -4.61 -4.30 -6.01
C ILE A 102 -5.99 -3.71 -6.26
N SER A 103 -6.94 -3.98 -5.36
CA SER A 103 -8.30 -3.42 -5.46
C SER A 103 -8.54 -2.28 -4.47
N MET A 104 -7.73 -2.18 -3.42
CA MET A 104 -7.82 -1.12 -2.42
C MET A 104 -6.42 -0.75 -1.97
N LEU A 105 -6.10 0.54 -2.04
CA LEU A 105 -4.82 1.07 -1.60
C LEU A 105 -5.01 2.52 -1.16
N PHE A 106 -4.51 2.88 0.02
CA PHE A 106 -4.51 4.26 0.47
C PHE A 106 -3.29 4.51 1.35
N PHE A 107 -2.96 5.78 1.55
CA PHE A 107 -1.94 6.15 2.51
C PHE A 107 -2.32 7.45 3.19
N ARG A 108 -1.76 7.66 4.38
CA ARG A 108 -1.96 8.87 5.16
C ARG A 108 -0.70 9.18 5.95
N PRO A 109 -0.47 10.45 6.30
CA PRO A 109 0.65 10.78 7.17
C PRO A 109 0.49 10.10 8.52
N LYS A 110 1.60 9.66 9.07
CA LYS A 110 1.61 9.08 10.41
C LYS A 110 1.94 10.20 11.41
N THR A 111 1.04 10.42 12.34
CA THR A 111 1.22 11.45 13.36
C THR A 111 1.67 10.86 14.69
#